data_178a9d5bda3dabd38438df2c9a3cc433
#
_entry.id   178a9d5bda3dabd38438df2c9a3cc433
#
_cell.length_a   1.000
_cell.length_b   1.000
_cell.length_c   1.000
_cell.angle_alpha   90.00
_cell.angle_beta   90.00
_cell.angle_gamma   90.00
#
_symmetry.space_group_name_H-M   'P 1'
#
loop_
_entity.id
_entity.type
_entity.pdbx_description
1 polymer ?
#
loop_
_entity_poly.entity_id
_entity_poly.type
_entity_poly.pdbx_seq_one_letter_code
_entity_poly.pdbx_strand_id
1 'polypeptide(L)'
;MSEAANRAYIVELVKRAKAAQKEFERTATDQLTIDKVVRAIGKTIYDAREELALEAHLETKYGTPEMKVSKIIATTTSQWNIMRGKKSVGYIKNLRDEPGVKVMAKPMGVVG
;
A
#
# COMPACT_ATOMS: atom_id res chain seq x y z
N MET A 1 -9.40 25.18 -4.54
CA MET A 1 -9.43 24.78 -5.96
C MET A 1 -10.88 24.59 -6.38
N SER A 2 -11.23 24.86 -7.65
CA SER A 2 -12.56 24.57 -8.18
C SER A 2 -12.79 23.05 -8.26
N GLU A 3 -14.06 22.64 -8.28
CA GLU A 3 -14.42 21.22 -8.44
C GLU A 3 -13.82 20.62 -9.72
N ALA A 4 -13.84 21.37 -10.82
CA ALA A 4 -13.22 20.93 -12.08
C ALA A 4 -11.71 20.73 -11.95
N ALA A 5 -10.99 21.61 -11.24
CA ALA A 5 -9.58 21.48 -11.01
C ALA A 5 -9.25 20.26 -10.11
N ASN A 6 -10.04 20.03 -9.08
CA ASN A 6 -9.91 18.85 -8.21
C ASN A 6 -10.12 17.55 -9.01
N ARG A 7 -11.15 17.53 -9.84
CA ARG A 7 -11.44 16.38 -10.72
C ARG A 7 -10.29 16.11 -11.69
N ALA A 8 -9.77 17.14 -12.35
CA ALA A 8 -8.65 17.01 -13.29
C ALA A 8 -7.40 16.47 -12.57
N TYR A 9 -7.10 16.98 -11.38
CA TYR A 9 -6.00 16.50 -10.55
C TYR A 9 -6.11 15.00 -10.21
N ILE A 10 -7.29 14.57 -9.75
CA ILE A 10 -7.52 13.16 -9.40
C ILE A 10 -7.45 12.25 -10.64
N VAL A 11 -8.01 12.68 -11.77
CA VAL A 11 -7.92 11.91 -13.04
C VAL A 11 -6.46 11.69 -13.45
N GLU A 12 -5.63 12.73 -13.38
CA GLU A 12 -4.22 12.62 -13.72
C GLU A 12 -3.45 11.74 -12.72
N LEU A 13 -3.75 11.85 -11.43
CA LEU A 13 -3.17 11.01 -10.38
C LEU A 13 -3.46 9.53 -10.63
N VAL A 14 -4.72 9.19 -10.90
CA VAL A 14 -5.14 7.81 -11.22
C VAL A 14 -4.48 7.29 -12.50
N LYS A 15 -4.36 8.12 -13.53
CA LYS A 15 -3.68 7.76 -14.78
C LYS A 15 -2.21 7.41 -14.54
N ARG A 16 -1.50 8.23 -13.77
CA ARG A 16 -0.11 7.97 -13.38
C ARG A 16 0.02 6.71 -12.55
N ALA A 17 -0.86 6.51 -11.57
CA ALA A 17 -0.87 5.31 -10.74
C ALA A 17 -1.08 4.04 -11.57
N LYS A 18 -2.01 4.06 -12.54
CA LYS A 18 -2.26 2.91 -13.45
C LYS A 18 -1.05 2.61 -14.35
N ALA A 19 -0.35 3.63 -14.83
CA ALA A 19 0.87 3.44 -15.63
C ALA A 19 1.99 2.84 -14.76
N ALA A 20 2.20 3.36 -13.56
CA ALA A 20 3.17 2.84 -12.61
C ALA A 20 2.87 1.41 -12.18
N GLN A 21 1.59 1.06 -11.97
CA GLN A 21 1.17 -0.30 -11.62
C GLN A 21 1.49 -1.30 -12.73
N LYS A 22 1.23 -0.96 -14.00
CA LYS A 22 1.60 -1.83 -15.13
C LYS A 22 3.11 -2.08 -15.21
N GLU A 23 3.90 -1.06 -14.98
CA GLU A 23 5.35 -1.20 -14.96
C GLU A 23 5.82 -2.04 -13.76
N PHE A 24 5.22 -1.84 -12.59
CA PHE A 24 5.51 -2.63 -11.40
C PHE A 24 5.17 -4.11 -11.61
N GLU A 25 4.01 -4.43 -12.17
CA GLU A 25 3.62 -5.82 -12.49
C GLU A 25 4.58 -6.48 -13.47
N ARG A 26 5.10 -5.73 -14.42
CA ARG A 26 6.06 -6.22 -15.41
C ARG A 26 7.44 -6.49 -14.83
N THR A 27 7.88 -5.69 -13.87
CA THR A 27 9.25 -5.70 -13.35
C THR A 27 9.40 -6.41 -12.00
N ALA A 28 8.40 -6.33 -11.14
CA ALA A 28 8.41 -6.95 -9.81
C ALA A 28 7.81 -8.36 -9.84
N THR A 29 8.52 -9.29 -10.43
CA THR A 29 8.07 -10.68 -10.63
C THR A 29 8.49 -11.65 -9.53
N ASP A 30 9.34 -11.21 -8.61
CA ASP A 30 9.83 -12.00 -7.49
C ASP A 30 9.47 -11.36 -6.14
N GLN A 31 9.36 -12.21 -5.11
CA GLN A 31 8.95 -11.79 -3.77
C GLN A 31 9.91 -10.78 -3.15
N LEU A 32 11.20 -10.93 -3.37
CA LEU A 32 12.21 -10.04 -2.79
C LEU A 32 12.07 -8.61 -3.31
N THR A 33 11.82 -8.46 -4.60
CA THR A 33 11.58 -7.14 -5.23
C THR A 33 10.30 -6.50 -4.69
N ILE A 34 9.22 -7.27 -4.57
CA ILE A 34 7.95 -6.79 -4.02
C ILE A 34 8.14 -6.36 -2.57
N ASP A 35 8.78 -7.19 -1.74
CA ASP A 35 9.00 -6.89 -0.33
C ASP A 35 9.86 -5.64 -0.12
N LYS A 36 10.87 -5.42 -0.96
CA LYS A 36 11.68 -4.19 -0.93
C LYS A 36 10.84 -2.95 -1.18
N VAL A 37 9.97 -2.98 -2.19
CA VAL A 37 9.11 -1.84 -2.53
C VAL A 37 8.08 -1.59 -1.42
N VAL A 38 7.40 -2.62 -0.95
CA VAL A 38 6.40 -2.51 0.13
C VAL A 38 7.04 -1.97 1.40
N ARG A 39 8.22 -2.50 1.76
CA ARG A 39 8.97 -2.00 2.92
C ARG A 39 9.38 -0.55 2.77
N ALA A 40 9.85 -0.14 1.58
CA ALA A 40 10.25 1.24 1.31
C ALA A 40 9.07 2.21 1.47
N ILE A 41 7.90 1.86 0.94
CA ILE A 41 6.67 2.64 1.09
C ILE A 41 6.30 2.77 2.57
N GLY A 42 6.21 1.65 3.29
CA GLY A 42 5.88 1.64 4.71
C GLY A 42 6.87 2.46 5.55
N LYS A 43 8.17 2.34 5.26
CA LYS A 43 9.20 3.12 5.94
C LYS A 43 9.05 4.62 5.68
N THR A 44 8.79 5.03 4.45
CA THR A 44 8.61 6.45 4.10
C THR A 44 7.44 7.05 4.87
N ILE A 45 6.30 6.35 4.93
CA ILE A 45 5.13 6.81 5.69
C ILE A 45 5.43 6.82 7.20
N TYR A 46 6.12 5.81 7.71
CA TYR A 46 6.52 5.76 9.12
C TYR A 46 7.45 6.92 9.50
N ASP A 47 8.43 7.22 8.67
CA ASP A 47 9.39 8.31 8.93
C ASP A 47 8.70 9.68 8.95
N ALA A 48 7.67 9.89 8.13
CA ALA A 48 6.86 11.10 8.06
C ALA A 48 5.62 11.11 9.00
N ARG A 49 5.50 10.17 9.92
CA ARG A 49 4.28 9.92 10.71
C ARG A 49 3.76 11.13 11.48
N GLU A 50 4.65 11.94 12.02
CA GLU A 50 4.27 13.12 12.84
C GLU A 50 3.71 14.23 11.97
N GLU A 51 4.36 14.52 10.85
CA GLU A 51 3.91 15.48 9.85
C GLU A 51 2.56 15.08 9.25
N LEU A 52 2.45 13.84 8.76
CA LEU A 52 1.22 13.30 8.17
C LEU A 52 0.06 13.26 9.19
N ALA A 53 0.34 12.93 10.44
CA ALA A 53 -0.67 12.91 11.50
C ALA A 53 -1.20 14.31 11.80
N LEU A 54 -0.31 15.32 11.85
CA LEU A 54 -0.69 16.71 12.05
C LEU A 54 -1.54 17.23 10.88
N GLU A 55 -1.08 17.02 9.64
CA GLU A 55 -1.84 17.41 8.44
C GLU A 55 -3.23 16.79 8.42
N ALA A 56 -3.32 15.47 8.65
CA ALA A 56 -4.60 14.77 8.67
C ALA A 56 -5.53 15.27 9.79
N HIS A 57 -4.98 15.67 10.95
CA HIS A 57 -5.78 16.30 12.01
C HIS A 57 -6.29 17.70 11.60
N LEU A 58 -5.41 18.52 11.04
CA LEU A 58 -5.76 19.88 10.60
C LEU A 58 -6.83 19.87 9.48
N GLU A 59 -6.75 18.93 8.56
CA GLU A 59 -7.70 18.77 7.45
C GLU A 59 -9.06 18.25 7.92
N THR A 60 -9.06 17.19 8.71
CA THR A 60 -10.28 16.44 9.04
C THR A 60 -10.93 16.87 10.35
N LYS A 61 -10.18 17.48 11.26
CA LYS A 61 -10.56 17.80 12.65
C LYS A 61 -10.99 16.56 13.47
N TYR A 62 -10.67 15.36 13.01
CA TYR A 62 -10.95 14.11 13.71
C TYR A 62 -9.75 13.62 14.52
N GLY A 63 -10.02 13.16 15.74
CA GLY A 63 -9.02 12.60 16.63
C GLY A 63 -7.94 13.63 17.04
N THR A 64 -6.88 13.14 17.64
CA THR A 64 -5.71 13.96 18.00
C THR A 64 -4.50 13.57 17.15
N PRO A 65 -3.49 14.45 17.01
CA PRO A 65 -2.25 14.10 16.32
C PRO A 65 -1.59 12.84 16.89
N GLU A 66 -1.56 12.67 18.22
CA GLU A 66 -0.95 11.53 18.89
C GLU A 66 -1.66 10.20 18.52
N MET A 67 -3.00 10.20 18.48
CA MET A 67 -3.77 9.03 18.06
C MET A 67 -3.52 8.71 16.59
N LYS A 68 -3.36 9.71 15.75
CA LYS A 68 -3.04 9.51 14.31
C LYS A 68 -1.62 8.99 14.13
N VAL A 69 -0.64 9.44 14.92
CA VAL A 69 0.72 8.85 14.94
C VAL A 69 0.65 7.38 15.32
N SER A 70 -0.08 7.03 16.39
CA SER A 70 -0.25 5.63 16.82
C SER A 70 -0.88 4.77 15.72
N LYS A 71 -1.88 5.30 15.00
CA LYS A 71 -2.49 4.63 13.86
C LYS A 71 -1.49 4.40 12.72
N ILE A 72 -0.67 5.40 12.37
CA ILE A 72 0.35 5.25 11.33
C ILE A 72 1.37 4.18 11.71
N ILE A 73 1.83 4.15 12.96
CA ILE A 73 2.72 3.09 13.46
C ILE A 73 2.07 1.72 13.29
N ALA A 74 0.82 1.57 13.70
CA ALA A 74 0.10 0.30 13.56
C ALA A 74 -0.07 -0.13 12.10
N THR A 75 -0.43 0.78 11.22
CA THR A 75 -0.66 0.49 9.79
C THR A 75 0.63 0.32 8.97
N THR A 76 1.77 0.74 9.47
CA THR A 76 3.08 0.54 8.81
C THR A 76 3.87 -0.59 9.44
N THR A 77 4.33 -0.42 10.67
CA THR A 77 5.21 -1.38 11.34
C THR A 77 4.51 -2.70 11.66
N SER A 78 3.31 -2.65 12.25
CA SER A 78 2.60 -3.87 12.64
C SER A 78 2.13 -4.65 11.42
N GLN A 79 1.62 -3.96 10.38
CA GLN A 79 1.24 -4.61 9.12
C GLN A 79 2.46 -5.24 8.42
N TRP A 80 3.59 -4.53 8.37
CA TRP A 80 4.81 -5.11 7.82
C TRP A 80 5.23 -6.38 8.55
N ASN A 81 5.19 -6.38 9.89
CA ASN A 81 5.53 -7.56 10.69
C ASN A 81 4.59 -8.75 10.44
N ILE A 82 3.31 -8.49 10.14
CA ILE A 82 2.34 -9.54 9.78
C ILE A 82 2.58 -10.06 8.36
N MET A 83 2.95 -9.19 7.44
CA MET A 83 3.05 -9.51 6.01
C MET A 83 4.40 -10.10 5.61
N ARG A 84 5.47 -9.68 6.27
CA ARG A 84 6.84 -10.17 5.95
C ARG A 84 6.91 -11.69 6.04
N GLY A 85 7.55 -12.29 5.06
CA GLY A 85 7.67 -13.75 4.96
C GLY A 85 6.44 -14.44 4.36
N LYS A 86 5.36 -13.71 4.07
CA LYS A 86 4.21 -14.25 3.35
C LYS A 86 4.39 -14.08 1.85
N LYS A 87 3.97 -15.07 1.10
CA LYS A 87 4.06 -15.04 -0.35
C LYS A 87 2.90 -14.23 -0.94
N SER A 88 3.22 -13.25 -1.78
CA SER A 88 2.27 -12.36 -2.45
C SER A 88 2.39 -12.36 -3.98
N VAL A 89 3.24 -13.21 -4.55
CA VAL A 89 3.41 -13.39 -6.00
C VAL A 89 3.58 -14.85 -6.36
N GLY A 90 2.96 -15.27 -7.45
CA GLY A 90 3.03 -16.62 -7.98
C GLY A 90 2.26 -17.65 -7.14
N TYR A 91 2.60 -18.92 -7.27
CA TYR A 91 1.89 -19.99 -6.57
C TYR A 91 2.19 -20.01 -5.07
N ILE A 92 1.11 -20.06 -4.29
CA ILE A 92 1.17 -20.22 -2.83
C ILE A 92 0.96 -21.70 -2.52
N LYS A 93 2.02 -22.38 -2.05
CA LYS A 93 1.93 -23.77 -1.63
C LYS A 93 1.15 -23.87 -0.31
N ASN A 94 0.36 -24.92 -0.18
CA ASN A 94 -0.30 -25.33 1.06
C ASN A 94 -1.27 -24.29 1.67
N LEU A 95 -1.85 -23.40 0.86
CA LEU A 95 -2.92 -22.54 1.36
C LEU A 95 -4.24 -23.32 1.55
N ARG A 96 -4.43 -24.39 0.75
CA ARG A 96 -5.51 -25.39 0.89
C ARG A 96 -4.95 -26.75 0.56
N ASP A 97 -5.20 -27.73 1.41
CA ASP A 97 -4.82 -29.14 1.21
C ASP A 97 -5.85 -29.91 0.33
N GLU A 98 -6.45 -29.22 -0.65
CA GLU A 98 -7.42 -29.82 -1.57
C GLU A 98 -6.69 -30.38 -2.80
N PRO A 99 -6.79 -31.67 -3.10
CA PRO A 99 -6.20 -32.27 -4.30
C PRO A 99 -6.69 -31.57 -5.58
N GLY A 100 -5.76 -31.22 -6.47
CA GLY A 100 -6.07 -30.57 -7.74
C GLY A 100 -6.30 -29.05 -7.65
N VAL A 101 -6.29 -28.45 -6.46
CA VAL A 101 -6.42 -27.00 -6.29
C VAL A 101 -5.05 -26.34 -6.16
N LYS A 102 -4.82 -25.29 -6.96
CA LYS A 102 -3.63 -24.44 -6.87
C LYS A 102 -4.07 -23.01 -6.56
N VAL A 103 -3.41 -22.38 -5.60
CA VAL A 103 -3.64 -20.98 -5.25
C VAL A 103 -2.53 -20.11 -5.82
N MET A 104 -2.92 -19.07 -6.55
CA MET A 104 -2.00 -18.13 -7.16
C MET A 104 -2.25 -16.73 -6.60
N ALA A 105 -1.21 -16.09 -6.10
CA ALA A 105 -1.25 -14.68 -5.74
C ALA A 105 -1.17 -13.82 -7.00
N LYS A 106 -2.09 -12.86 -7.12
CA LYS A 106 -2.15 -11.90 -8.23
C LYS A 106 -2.23 -10.48 -7.69
N PRO A 107 -1.69 -9.49 -8.42
CA PRO A 107 -1.83 -8.11 -8.02
C PRO A 107 -3.30 -7.66 -8.03
N MET A 108 -3.66 -6.81 -7.08
CA MET A 108 -5.00 -6.20 -6.99
C MET A 108 -5.17 -5.01 -7.95
N GLY A 109 -4.08 -4.47 -8.46
CA GLY A 109 -4.08 -3.24 -9.23
C GLY A 109 -3.98 -1.99 -8.33
N VAL A 110 -4.42 -0.86 -8.87
CA VAL A 110 -4.47 0.40 -8.11
C VAL A 110 -5.68 0.39 -7.18
N VAL A 111 -5.44 0.68 -5.92
CA VAL A 111 -6.46 0.81 -4.88
C VAL A 111 -6.51 2.27 -4.43
N GLY A 112 -7.72 2.82 -4.30
CA GLY A 112 -7.98 4.16 -3.80
C GLY A 112 -8.60 4.16 -2.40
#